data_ca598ba9150a9b37bbef3be4a5ffe3a0
#
_entry.id   ca598ba9150a9b37bbef3be4a5ffe3a0
#
_cell.length_a   1.000
_cell.length_b   1.000
_cell.length_c   1.000
_cell.angle_alpha   90.00
_cell.angle_beta   90.00
_cell.angle_gamma   90.00
#
_symmetry.space_group_name_H-M   'P 1'
#
loop_
_entity.id
_entity.type
_entity.pdbx_description
1 polymer ?
#
loop_
_entity_poly.entity_id
_entity_poly.type
_entity_poly.pdbx_seq_one_letter_code
_entity_poly.pdbx_strand_id
1 'polypeptide(L)'
;MTKQYAALLKEYRISKVVGDAYGAEWVAAAWRDCGFEYQQSPKPKSAIYLECIPLFARGLVGMPDHPKLLRELRLLERHTHRSGKDAVDHPRNGHDDHANVVCGVLHLLSKQVVDYNKIPWVTPFYSGTRRYIPGQTCGETMSVTINLRD
;
A
#
# COMPACT_ATOMS: atom_id res chain seq x y z
N MET A 1 5.67 -19.87 10.18
CA MET A 1 5.51 -18.75 9.22
C MET A 1 5.26 -17.43 9.94
N THR A 2 4.18 -17.22 10.71
CA THR A 2 3.88 -15.95 11.44
C THR A 2 5.04 -15.44 12.29
N LYS A 3 5.72 -16.31 13.05
CA LYS A 3 6.87 -15.94 13.90
C LYS A 3 8.06 -15.35 13.12
N GLN A 4 8.32 -15.84 11.91
CA GLN A 4 9.40 -15.31 11.05
C GLN A 4 9.10 -13.90 10.57
N TYR A 5 7.86 -13.66 10.09
CA TYR A 5 7.43 -12.32 9.72
C TYR A 5 7.35 -11.37 10.92
N ALA A 6 6.94 -11.88 12.07
CA ALA A 6 6.91 -11.09 13.31
C ALA A 6 8.31 -10.61 13.71
N ALA A 7 9.35 -11.45 13.58
CA ALA A 7 10.73 -11.05 13.83
C ALA A 7 11.16 -9.91 12.89
N LEU A 8 10.90 -10.06 11.59
CA LEU A 8 11.21 -9.03 10.59
C LEU A 8 10.48 -7.72 10.87
N LEU A 9 9.18 -7.75 11.14
CA LEU A 9 8.39 -6.55 11.41
C LEU A 9 8.86 -5.80 12.67
N LYS A 10 9.38 -6.52 13.68
CA LYS A 10 9.97 -5.90 14.88
C LYS A 10 11.24 -5.12 14.56
N GLU A 11 12.07 -5.58 13.61
CA GLU A 11 13.25 -4.84 13.15
C GLU A 11 12.86 -3.47 12.55
N TYR A 12 11.73 -3.42 11.85
CA TYR A 12 11.17 -2.19 11.30
C TYR A 12 10.30 -1.39 12.29
N ARG A 13 10.24 -1.81 13.57
CA ARG A 13 9.43 -1.18 14.62
C ARG A 13 7.94 -1.09 14.28
N ILE A 14 7.45 -2.03 13.49
CA ILE A 14 6.03 -2.14 13.16
C ILE A 14 5.34 -2.88 14.30
N SER A 15 4.23 -2.35 14.78
CA SER A 15 3.43 -2.95 15.86
C SER A 15 2.05 -3.39 15.42
N LYS A 16 1.62 -2.99 14.21
CA LYS A 16 0.28 -3.21 13.69
C LYS A 16 0.32 -3.95 12.35
N VAL A 17 -0.53 -4.96 12.22
CA VAL A 17 -0.70 -5.73 11.00
C VAL A 17 -2.15 -5.63 10.55
N VAL A 18 -2.36 -5.31 9.28
CA VAL A 18 -3.69 -5.31 8.66
C VAL A 18 -3.78 -6.52 7.74
N GLY A 19 -4.78 -7.35 7.96
CA GLY A 19 -5.03 -8.53 7.13
C GLY A 19 -6.35 -8.46 6.39
N ASP A 20 -6.53 -9.39 5.45
CA ASP A 20 -7.75 -9.50 4.66
C ASP A 20 -8.95 -9.88 5.53
N ALA A 21 -10.15 -9.54 5.03
CA ALA A 21 -11.43 -9.90 5.65
C ALA A 21 -11.64 -11.42 5.78
N TYR A 22 -10.92 -12.22 5.01
CA TYR A 22 -10.89 -13.68 5.10
C TYR A 22 -10.08 -14.22 6.28
N GLY A 23 -9.37 -13.35 7.02
CA GLY A 23 -8.55 -13.75 8.17
C GLY A 23 -9.41 -14.38 9.25
N ALA A 24 -9.38 -15.71 9.33
CA ALA A 24 -10.02 -16.43 10.41
C ALA A 24 -9.43 -15.98 11.76
N GLU A 25 -10.19 -16.09 12.84
CA GLU A 25 -9.79 -15.71 14.20
C GLU A 25 -8.41 -16.31 14.62
N TRP A 26 -8.05 -17.47 14.07
CA TRP A 26 -6.74 -18.09 14.32
C TRP A 26 -5.57 -17.25 13.79
N VAL A 27 -5.74 -16.52 12.68
CA VAL A 27 -4.70 -15.61 12.14
C VAL A 27 -4.51 -14.43 13.08
N ALA A 28 -5.62 -13.84 13.53
CA ALA A 28 -5.60 -12.74 14.47
C ALA A 28 -4.96 -13.14 15.80
N ALA A 29 -5.29 -14.33 16.31
CA ALA A 29 -4.69 -14.90 17.51
C ALA A 29 -3.17 -15.09 17.34
N ALA A 30 -2.73 -15.69 16.21
CA ALA A 30 -1.31 -15.91 15.95
C ALA A 30 -0.48 -14.61 15.90
N TRP A 31 -1.04 -13.50 15.39
CA TRP A 31 -0.40 -12.20 15.41
C TRP A 31 -0.38 -11.57 16.80
N ARG A 32 -1.48 -11.68 17.54
CA ARG A 32 -1.57 -11.23 18.95
C ARG A 32 -0.56 -11.94 19.84
N ASP A 33 -0.40 -13.26 19.68
CA ASP A 33 0.60 -14.06 20.39
C ASP A 33 2.04 -13.63 20.11
N CYS A 34 2.29 -13.05 18.94
CA CYS A 34 3.59 -12.47 18.59
C CYS A 34 3.76 -11.02 19.06
N GLY A 35 2.75 -10.42 19.72
CA GLY A 35 2.77 -9.07 20.25
C GLY A 35 2.38 -7.99 19.23
N PHE A 36 1.63 -8.34 18.19
CA PHE A 36 1.14 -7.40 17.19
C PHE A 36 -0.35 -7.10 17.37
N GLU A 37 -0.73 -5.85 17.13
CA GLU A 37 -2.13 -5.49 16.94
C GLU A 37 -2.56 -5.96 15.55
N TYR A 38 -3.48 -6.91 15.49
CA TYR A 38 -4.08 -7.33 14.23
C TYR A 38 -5.40 -6.61 14.00
N GLN A 39 -5.52 -5.99 12.84
CA GLN A 39 -6.74 -5.33 12.38
C GLN A 39 -7.19 -5.94 11.07
N GLN A 40 -8.47 -6.26 10.97
CA GLN A 40 -9.09 -6.69 9.71
C GLN A 40 -9.26 -5.49 8.77
N SER A 41 -9.00 -5.71 7.48
CA SER A 41 -9.24 -4.68 6.46
C SER A 41 -10.73 -4.30 6.44
N PRO A 42 -11.05 -2.99 6.48
CA PRO A 42 -12.43 -2.53 6.42
C PRO A 42 -13.06 -2.68 5.03
N LYS A 43 -12.24 -2.96 4.01
CA LYS A 43 -12.66 -3.08 2.61
C LYS A 43 -12.23 -4.41 2.01
N PRO A 44 -13.05 -5.00 1.13
CA PRO A 44 -12.65 -6.17 0.35
C PRO A 44 -11.55 -5.79 -0.65
N LYS A 45 -10.71 -6.76 -1.03
CA LYS A 45 -9.56 -6.56 -1.93
C LYS A 45 -9.94 -5.86 -3.24
N SER A 46 -11.06 -6.23 -3.84
CA SER A 46 -11.55 -5.62 -5.08
C SER A 46 -11.79 -4.11 -4.96
N ALA A 47 -12.34 -3.64 -3.84
CA ALA A 47 -12.53 -2.21 -3.61
C ALA A 47 -11.19 -1.49 -3.41
N ILE A 48 -10.24 -2.15 -2.77
CA ILE A 48 -8.87 -1.62 -2.60
C ILE A 48 -8.19 -1.48 -3.97
N TYR A 49 -8.29 -2.48 -4.84
CA TYR A 49 -7.74 -2.40 -6.19
C TYR A 49 -8.32 -1.23 -6.99
N LEU A 50 -9.66 -1.06 -6.96
CA LEU A 50 -10.32 0.06 -7.63
C LEU A 50 -9.83 1.43 -7.13
N GLU A 51 -9.58 1.56 -5.84
CA GLU A 51 -9.04 2.80 -5.25
C GLU A 51 -7.56 3.04 -5.61
N CYS A 52 -6.80 2.00 -5.89
CA CYS A 52 -5.40 2.12 -6.30
C CYS A 52 -5.24 2.50 -7.79
N ILE A 53 -6.21 2.20 -8.66
CA ILE A 53 -6.13 2.53 -10.10
C ILE A 53 -5.76 3.99 -10.36
N PRO A 54 -6.42 5.00 -9.77
CA PRO A 54 -6.05 6.39 -10.01
C PRO A 54 -4.66 6.76 -9.49
N LEU A 55 -4.14 6.08 -8.47
CA LEU A 55 -2.78 6.30 -7.99
C LEU A 55 -1.75 5.85 -9.03
N PHE A 56 -1.95 4.67 -9.63
CA PHE A 56 -1.12 4.16 -10.71
C PHE A 56 -1.23 5.03 -11.97
N ALA A 57 -2.44 5.39 -12.38
CA ALA A 57 -2.69 6.19 -13.58
C ALA A 57 -2.04 7.58 -13.50
N ARG A 58 -1.93 8.15 -12.30
CA ARG A 58 -1.29 9.45 -12.05
C ARG A 58 0.21 9.36 -11.80
N GLY A 59 0.81 8.15 -11.82
CA GLY A 59 2.23 7.96 -11.54
C GLY A 59 2.64 8.29 -10.11
N LEU A 60 1.72 8.20 -9.14
CA LEU A 60 1.96 8.52 -7.74
C LEU A 60 2.49 7.32 -6.93
N VAL A 61 2.80 6.21 -7.59
CA VAL A 61 3.23 4.97 -6.94
C VAL A 61 4.66 4.66 -7.33
N GLY A 62 5.55 4.65 -6.33
CA GLY A 62 6.86 4.04 -6.42
C GLY A 62 6.82 2.64 -5.81
N MET A 63 7.31 1.63 -6.51
CA MET A 63 7.36 0.25 -6.02
C MET A 63 8.64 -0.44 -6.47
N PRO A 64 9.09 -1.51 -5.76
CA PRO A 64 10.26 -2.26 -6.17
C PRO A 64 10.01 -2.99 -7.51
N ASP A 65 11.07 -3.14 -8.30
CA ASP A 65 11.05 -3.96 -9.51
C ASP A 65 11.06 -5.45 -9.15
N HIS A 66 9.89 -5.97 -8.78
CA HIS A 66 9.70 -7.35 -8.40
C HIS A 66 8.89 -8.09 -9.47
N PRO A 67 9.47 -9.08 -10.20
CA PRO A 67 8.84 -9.69 -11.36
C PRO A 67 7.45 -10.29 -11.10
N LYS A 68 7.26 -10.97 -9.95
CA LYS A 68 5.96 -11.54 -9.59
C LYS A 68 4.92 -10.46 -9.34
N LEU A 69 5.27 -9.41 -8.57
CA LEU A 69 4.39 -8.28 -8.31
C LEU A 69 3.90 -7.63 -9.60
N LEU A 70 4.84 -7.30 -10.49
CA LEU A 70 4.51 -6.65 -11.76
C LEU A 70 3.66 -7.55 -12.65
N ARG A 71 3.92 -8.87 -12.64
CA ARG A 71 3.10 -9.84 -13.36
C ARG A 71 1.69 -9.90 -12.80
N GLU A 72 1.53 -10.02 -11.48
CA GLU A 72 0.22 -10.08 -10.83
C GLU A 72 -0.59 -8.82 -11.10
N LEU A 73 0.00 -7.63 -10.94
CA LEU A 73 -0.68 -6.36 -11.23
C LEU A 73 -1.15 -6.24 -12.69
N ARG A 74 -0.36 -6.75 -13.66
CA ARG A 74 -0.73 -6.72 -15.09
C ARG A 74 -1.83 -7.72 -15.44
N LEU A 75 -1.98 -8.78 -14.65
CA LEU A 75 -2.96 -9.83 -14.88
C LEU A 75 -4.29 -9.59 -14.15
N LEU A 76 -4.40 -8.54 -13.34
CA LEU A 76 -5.67 -8.19 -12.71
C LEU A 76 -6.72 -7.84 -13.79
N GLU A 77 -7.89 -8.42 -13.63
CA GLU A 77 -9.02 -8.25 -14.54
C GLU A 77 -10.13 -7.44 -13.86
N ARG A 78 -10.68 -6.47 -14.59
CA ARG A 78 -11.85 -5.71 -14.15
C ARG A 78 -13.10 -6.29 -14.79
N HIS A 79 -14.03 -6.69 -13.96
CA HIS A 79 -15.32 -7.22 -14.36
C HIS A 79 -16.44 -6.29 -13.90
N THR A 80 -17.31 -5.87 -14.81
CA THR A 80 -18.51 -5.11 -14.47
C THR A 80 -19.68 -6.07 -14.37
N HIS A 81 -20.25 -6.19 -13.19
CA HIS A 81 -21.44 -7.00 -12.96
C HIS A 81 -22.69 -6.36 -13.59
N ARG A 82 -23.74 -7.19 -13.84
CA ARG A 82 -25.03 -6.69 -14.35
C ARG A 82 -25.67 -5.62 -13.46
N SER A 83 -25.32 -5.57 -12.19
CA SER A 83 -25.74 -4.53 -11.23
C SER A 83 -25.00 -3.20 -11.38
N GLY A 84 -24.09 -3.06 -12.35
CA GLY A 84 -23.26 -1.89 -12.54
C GLY A 84 -22.09 -1.78 -11.56
N LYS A 85 -21.89 -2.75 -10.67
CA LYS A 85 -20.73 -2.77 -9.77
C LYS A 85 -19.52 -3.36 -10.48
N ASP A 86 -18.41 -2.65 -10.39
CA ASP A 86 -17.12 -3.14 -10.83
C ASP A 86 -16.47 -4.00 -9.74
N ALA A 87 -15.85 -5.08 -10.17
CA ALA A 87 -14.99 -5.91 -9.35
C ALA A 87 -13.64 -6.09 -10.05
N VAL A 88 -12.58 -6.13 -9.28
CA VAL A 88 -11.23 -6.45 -9.77
C VAL A 88 -10.76 -7.71 -9.06
N ASP A 89 -10.30 -8.67 -9.82
CA ASP A 89 -9.77 -9.94 -9.31
C ASP A 89 -8.68 -10.49 -10.24
N HIS A 90 -7.99 -11.53 -9.80
CA HIS A 90 -7.06 -12.28 -10.65
C HIS A 90 -7.83 -13.21 -11.62
N PRO A 91 -7.24 -13.62 -12.75
CA PRO A 91 -7.83 -14.60 -13.64
C PRO A 91 -7.96 -15.97 -12.95
N ARG A 92 -8.84 -16.82 -13.48
CA ARG A 92 -9.26 -18.10 -12.86
C ARG A 92 -8.13 -19.01 -12.38
N ASN A 93 -6.95 -18.94 -13.02
CA ASN A 93 -5.77 -19.73 -12.65
C ASN A 93 -4.60 -18.82 -12.22
N GLY A 94 -4.89 -17.61 -11.78
CA GLY A 94 -3.91 -16.63 -11.34
C GLY A 94 -3.76 -16.59 -9.82
N HIS A 95 -2.80 -15.78 -9.39
CA HIS A 95 -2.55 -15.40 -8.01
C HIS A 95 -2.36 -13.89 -7.96
N ASP A 96 -2.75 -13.27 -6.86
CA ASP A 96 -2.63 -11.83 -6.64
C ASP A 96 -2.08 -11.47 -5.24
N ASP A 97 -1.36 -12.39 -4.62
CA ASP A 97 -0.89 -12.24 -3.25
C ASP A 97 -0.01 -10.99 -3.08
N HIS A 98 0.96 -10.77 -3.99
CA HIS A 98 1.84 -9.60 -3.95
C HIS A 98 1.08 -8.33 -4.31
N ALA A 99 0.21 -8.39 -5.31
CA ALA A 99 -0.63 -7.26 -5.73
C ALA A 99 -1.57 -6.84 -4.60
N ASN A 100 -2.19 -7.80 -3.89
CA ASN A 100 -3.08 -7.55 -2.78
C ASN A 100 -2.35 -6.84 -1.61
N VAL A 101 -1.16 -7.34 -1.23
CA VAL A 101 -0.36 -6.72 -0.18
C VAL A 101 0.03 -5.29 -0.54
N VAL A 102 0.57 -5.08 -1.75
CA VAL A 102 1.01 -3.75 -2.19
C VAL A 102 -0.16 -2.77 -2.29
N CYS A 103 -1.27 -3.16 -2.89
CA CYS A 103 -2.47 -2.31 -2.96
C CYS A 103 -3.06 -2.05 -1.56
N GLY A 104 -3.02 -3.02 -0.65
CA GLY A 104 -3.39 -2.82 0.74
C GLY A 104 -2.55 -1.75 1.43
N VAL A 105 -1.24 -1.78 1.26
CA VAL A 105 -0.32 -0.76 1.79
C VAL A 105 -0.59 0.61 1.16
N LEU A 106 -0.74 0.68 -0.16
CA LEU A 106 -1.07 1.93 -0.87
C LEU A 106 -2.38 2.54 -0.38
N HIS A 107 -3.40 1.70 -0.16
CA HIS A 107 -4.68 2.14 0.39
C HIS A 107 -4.54 2.74 1.80
N LEU A 108 -3.73 2.12 2.67
CA LEU A 108 -3.46 2.65 4.01
C LEU A 108 -2.68 3.96 3.95
N LEU A 109 -1.64 4.03 3.14
CA LEU A 109 -0.80 5.22 2.97
C LEU A 109 -1.57 6.39 2.37
N SER A 110 -2.44 6.14 1.38
CA SER A 110 -3.24 7.19 0.73
C SER A 110 -4.22 7.91 1.66
N LYS A 111 -4.53 7.28 2.80
CA LYS A 111 -5.39 7.87 3.85
C LYS A 111 -4.62 8.58 4.95
N GLN A 112 -3.31 8.37 5.03
CA GLN A 112 -2.49 9.04 6.01
C GLN A 112 -2.10 10.42 5.50
N VAL A 113 -2.52 11.46 6.21
CA VAL A 113 -1.93 12.79 6.04
C VAL A 113 -0.54 12.73 6.68
N VAL A 114 0.48 12.56 5.86
CA VAL A 114 1.86 12.59 6.34
C VAL A 114 2.23 14.05 6.63
N ASP A 115 2.37 14.38 7.90
CA ASP A 115 2.91 15.66 8.31
C ASP A 115 4.44 15.63 8.14
N TYR A 116 4.91 16.06 6.99
CA TYR A 116 6.34 16.08 6.65
C TYR A 116 7.18 16.93 7.59
N ASN A 117 6.57 17.88 8.30
CA ASN A 117 7.28 18.71 9.28
C ASN A 117 7.68 17.95 10.53
N LYS A 118 7.07 16.77 10.77
CA LYS A 118 7.38 15.88 11.90
C LYS A 118 8.43 14.82 11.59
N ILE A 119 8.93 14.75 10.35
CA ILE A 119 9.94 13.78 9.94
C ILE A 119 11.32 14.49 9.96
N PRO A 120 12.17 14.31 11.00
CA PRO A 120 13.35 15.13 11.22
C PRO A 120 14.48 14.96 10.19
N TRP A 121 14.36 14.01 9.25
CA TRP A 121 15.38 13.68 8.24
C TRP A 121 14.84 13.59 6.81
N VAL A 122 13.61 13.97 6.56
CA VAL A 122 13.12 14.19 5.19
C VAL A 122 13.53 15.59 4.77
N THR A 123 14.73 15.73 4.21
CA THR A 123 14.99 16.89 3.37
C THR A 123 14.18 16.72 2.09
N PRO A 124 13.33 17.69 1.73
CA PRO A 124 12.60 17.62 0.47
C PRO A 124 13.62 17.57 -0.68
N PHE A 125 13.70 16.44 -1.36
CA PHE A 125 14.55 16.28 -2.54
C PHE A 125 13.87 17.01 -3.69
N TYR A 126 14.22 18.26 -3.89
CA TYR A 126 13.84 19.00 -5.10
C TYR A 126 14.77 18.57 -6.24
N SER A 127 14.28 17.77 -7.15
CA SER A 127 14.87 17.63 -8.49
C SER A 127 14.42 18.82 -9.34
N GLY A 128 15.04 19.98 -9.12
CA GLY A 128 14.73 21.18 -9.89
C GLY A 128 15.00 22.43 -9.09
N THR A 129 15.74 23.32 -9.66
CA THR A 129 16.34 24.56 -9.16
C THR A 129 15.37 25.61 -8.58
N ARG A 130 14.46 25.24 -7.66
CA ARG A 130 13.63 26.21 -6.93
C ARG A 130 13.85 26.05 -5.42
N ARG A 131 14.38 27.13 -4.81
CA ARG A 131 14.47 27.24 -3.35
C ARG A 131 13.07 27.38 -2.76
N TYR A 132 12.76 26.57 -1.75
CA TYR A 132 11.57 26.73 -0.93
C TYR A 132 11.69 28.06 -0.16
N ILE A 133 10.71 28.92 -0.31
CA ILE A 133 10.54 30.15 0.49
C ILE A 133 9.32 29.92 1.39
N PRO A 134 9.48 29.89 2.74
CA PRO A 134 8.34 29.72 3.64
C PRO A 134 7.35 30.87 3.45
N GLY A 135 6.08 30.56 3.21
CA GLY A 135 5.00 31.53 3.07
C GLY A 135 4.35 31.65 1.69
N GLN A 136 4.86 30.96 0.66
CA GLN A 136 4.16 30.86 -0.64
C GLN A 136 3.29 29.60 -0.71
N THR A 137 1.98 29.78 -0.90
CA THR A 137 1.06 28.70 -1.25
C THR A 137 1.34 28.22 -2.67
N CYS A 138 1.89 27.03 -2.79
CA CYS A 138 2.17 26.43 -4.08
C CYS A 138 0.94 25.67 -4.59
N GLY A 139 0.37 26.14 -5.70
CA GLY A 139 -0.76 25.52 -6.41
C GLY A 139 -0.34 24.40 -7.39
N GLU A 140 0.77 23.68 -7.13
CA GLU A 140 1.24 22.60 -8.00
C GLU A 140 1.38 21.30 -7.24
N THR A 141 0.86 20.25 -7.85
CA THR A 141 0.84 18.86 -7.38
C THR A 141 2.24 18.36 -7.06
N MET A 142 2.49 18.02 -5.78
CA MET A 142 3.72 17.33 -5.37
C MET A 142 3.59 15.83 -5.74
N SER A 143 4.52 15.35 -6.58
CA SER A 143 4.76 13.93 -6.74
C SER A 143 5.84 13.50 -5.73
N VAL A 144 5.52 12.58 -4.84
CA VAL A 144 6.49 12.00 -3.90
C VAL A 144 6.94 10.66 -4.46
N THR A 145 8.18 10.60 -4.91
CA THR A 145 8.83 9.33 -5.28
C THR A 145 9.62 8.85 -4.07
N ILE A 146 9.19 7.75 -3.46
CA ILE A 146 9.96 7.09 -2.40
C ILE A 146 10.91 6.11 -3.07
N ASN A 147 12.18 6.49 -3.18
CA ASN A 147 13.25 5.57 -3.57
C ASN A 147 13.71 4.81 -2.33
N LEU A 148 13.31 3.57 -2.21
CA LEU A 148 13.92 2.61 -1.29
C LEU A 148 15.21 2.11 -1.97
N ARG A 149 16.33 2.73 -1.71
CA ARG A 149 17.66 2.14 -1.97
C ARG A 149 18.13 1.46 -0.70
N ASP A 150 18.55 0.21 -0.89
CA ASP A 150 19.32 -0.77 -0.10
C ASP A 150 19.52 -0.51 1.38
#